data_c953a988bb038016a2f082ea72cfff72
#
_entry.id   c953a988bb038016a2f082ea72cfff72
#
_cell.length_a   1.000
_cell.length_b   1.000
_cell.length_c   1.000
_cell.angle_alpha   90.00
_cell.angle_beta   90.00
_cell.angle_gamma   90.00
#
_symmetry.space_group_name_H-M   'P 1'
#
loop_
_entity.id
_entity.type
_entity.pdbx_description
1 polymer ?
#
loop_
_entity_poly.entity_id
_entity_poly.type
_entity_poly.pdbx_seq_one_letter_code
_entity_poly.pdbx_strand_id
1 'polypeptide(L)'
;MARSTLTLAASVTAALPRIGVTGVGPLSENAAGRFDSALARLEDGRDVVVRMPADESSAADLAAEARALHALTPGVRSLLPFAVPEVVGESGSGAQRVLVVDYLDGYRIDPAHLPKGPGYAPAIGTALAAVHGLPVSIVRTDGLPVRTPEQVRDDVARLLDRADATGRVPDGLMLRWRRAVETDELWRFEAAVVLGGATSSAFLLSDDADGVPHVVGVLDWAGLSVGDPAVDLRWLASAPLAADDVHAGYAAGGDRSPDPLLRERARLYAELEFARWLVHGYDEGESDVVADAVALLDALADGVRGDHIVPDSRADIDDAMALVERVPPTAVTPIDTSIQTDAYDPEAMSLYLAAERDREANAEALAEALASDPVMDADSTDAFDLSGLRDPDEPGATAPIDLDGWTGPRDAPKEPGDDEQPMDDDEEEAARASRAALRRWGVSDEGTRAGTDG
;
A
#
# COMPACT_ATOMS: atom_id res chain seq x y z
N MET A 1 -21.34 16.78 5.50
CA MET A 1 -21.19 17.71 4.36
C MET A 1 -19.70 17.88 4.11
N ALA A 2 -19.27 17.64 2.87
CA ALA A 2 -17.87 17.85 2.47
C ALA A 2 -17.46 19.32 2.69
N ARG A 3 -16.25 19.54 3.17
CA ARG A 3 -15.70 20.88 3.36
C ARG A 3 -15.40 21.52 2.01
N SER A 4 -15.63 22.84 1.91
CA SER A 4 -15.29 23.56 0.68
C SER A 4 -13.76 23.62 0.47
N THR A 5 -13.31 23.71 -0.78
CA THR A 5 -11.89 23.91 -1.11
C THR A 5 -11.30 25.16 -0.45
N LEU A 6 -12.09 26.21 -0.27
CA LEU A 6 -11.65 27.42 0.47
C LEU A 6 -11.44 27.15 1.97
N THR A 7 -12.29 26.31 2.58
CA THR A 7 -12.09 25.89 3.96
C THR A 7 -10.81 25.09 4.12
N LEU A 8 -10.53 24.19 3.16
CA LEU A 8 -9.29 23.43 3.14
C LEU A 8 -8.07 24.31 2.93
N ALA A 9 -8.15 25.32 2.04
CA ALA A 9 -7.08 26.30 1.86
C ALA A 9 -6.78 27.10 3.15
N ALA A 10 -7.83 27.52 3.87
CA ALA A 10 -7.66 28.19 5.17
C ALA A 10 -6.98 27.26 6.20
N SER A 11 -7.27 25.96 6.14
CA SER A 11 -6.64 24.95 7.01
C SER A 11 -5.15 24.77 6.69
N VAL A 12 -4.73 24.92 5.42
CA VAL A 12 -3.30 24.95 5.07
C VAL A 12 -2.58 26.10 5.77
N THR A 13 -3.18 27.30 5.80
CA THR A 13 -2.59 28.45 6.49
C THR A 13 -2.47 28.21 8.00
N ALA A 14 -3.37 27.44 8.60
CA ALA A 14 -3.27 27.06 10.02
C ALA A 14 -2.12 26.05 10.27
N ALA A 15 -1.86 25.14 9.32
CA ALA A 15 -0.76 24.17 9.39
C ALA A 15 0.59 24.80 9.01
N LEU A 16 0.59 25.81 8.12
CA LEU A 16 1.77 26.48 7.57
C LEU A 16 1.67 28.01 7.75
N PRO A 17 1.76 28.55 8.98
CA PRO A 17 1.44 29.96 9.26
C PRO A 17 2.42 30.98 8.64
N ARG A 18 3.51 30.52 8.04
CA ARG A 18 4.54 31.38 7.44
C ARG A 18 4.51 31.39 5.90
N ILE A 19 3.62 30.61 5.29
CA ILE A 19 3.56 30.44 3.84
C ILE A 19 2.11 30.67 3.40
N GLY A 20 1.91 31.58 2.44
CA GLY A 20 0.59 31.83 1.88
C GLY A 20 0.17 30.79 0.87
N VAL A 21 -1.14 30.66 0.66
CA VAL A 21 -1.74 29.83 -0.39
C VAL A 21 -2.14 30.74 -1.54
N THR A 22 -1.63 30.47 -2.75
CA THR A 22 -1.89 31.26 -3.96
C THR A 22 -2.99 30.68 -4.82
N GLY A 23 -3.26 29.36 -4.69
CA GLY A 23 -4.30 28.66 -5.43
C GLY A 23 -4.79 27.43 -4.69
N VAL A 24 -6.03 27.02 -4.94
CA VAL A 24 -6.60 25.78 -4.44
C VAL A 24 -7.52 25.16 -5.49
N GLY A 25 -7.42 23.86 -5.67
CA GLY A 25 -8.26 23.07 -6.56
C GLY A 25 -8.81 21.83 -5.87
N PRO A 26 -9.91 21.26 -6.37
CA PRO A 26 -10.41 20.00 -5.88
C PRO A 26 -9.40 18.89 -6.21
N LEU A 27 -9.18 17.98 -5.26
CA LEU A 27 -8.42 16.76 -5.48
C LEU A 27 -9.41 15.60 -5.40
N SER A 28 -9.61 14.90 -6.53
CA SER A 28 -10.41 13.67 -6.57
C SER A 28 -9.55 12.53 -6.01
N GLU A 29 -9.62 12.29 -4.72
CA GLU A 29 -9.10 11.07 -4.13
C GLU A 29 -10.22 10.02 -4.11
N ASN A 30 -9.91 8.78 -4.54
CA ASN A 30 -10.86 7.65 -4.46
C ASN A 30 -11.05 7.16 -3.01
N ALA A 31 -10.88 8.01 -2.04
CA ALA A 31 -10.95 7.69 -0.61
C ALA A 31 -12.40 7.60 -0.09
N ALA A 32 -13.35 7.17 -0.92
CA ALA A 32 -14.73 6.86 -0.52
C ALA A 32 -15.37 7.86 0.47
N GLY A 33 -15.05 9.16 0.33
CA GLY A 33 -15.60 10.20 1.21
C GLY A 33 -15.02 10.27 2.63
N ARG A 34 -14.02 9.44 2.96
CA ARG A 34 -13.41 9.41 4.32
C ARG A 34 -12.61 10.66 4.65
N PHE A 35 -12.06 11.32 3.64
CA PHE A 35 -11.27 12.56 3.80
C PHE A 35 -11.76 13.63 2.84
N ASP A 36 -11.85 14.84 3.33
CA ASP A 36 -11.95 16.02 2.49
C ASP A 36 -10.53 16.41 2.06
N SER A 37 -10.25 16.45 0.76
CA SER A 37 -8.92 16.69 0.19
C SER A 37 -8.95 17.82 -0.83
N ALA A 38 -7.85 18.58 -0.89
CA ALA A 38 -7.64 19.59 -1.93
C ALA A 38 -6.16 19.71 -2.28
N LEU A 39 -5.90 20.04 -3.55
CA LEU A 39 -4.58 20.45 -4.00
C LEU A 39 -4.43 21.96 -3.75
N ALA A 40 -3.37 22.36 -3.07
CA ALA A 40 -3.07 23.75 -2.79
C ALA A 40 -1.70 24.13 -3.35
N ARG A 41 -1.62 25.30 -4.00
CA ARG A 41 -0.35 25.89 -4.43
C ARG A 41 0.09 26.92 -3.42
N LEU A 42 1.32 26.79 -2.94
CA LEU A 42 1.94 27.69 -1.98
C LEU A 42 2.62 28.88 -2.69
N GLU A 43 2.89 29.96 -1.94
CA GLU A 43 3.61 31.13 -2.47
C GLU A 43 5.04 30.82 -2.92
N ASP A 44 5.68 29.81 -2.36
CA ASP A 44 7.01 29.34 -2.75
C ASP A 44 7.00 28.43 -4.01
N GLY A 45 5.82 28.27 -4.64
CA GLY A 45 5.63 27.51 -5.87
C GLY A 45 5.43 26.02 -5.69
N ARG A 46 5.49 25.47 -4.46
CA ARG A 46 5.22 24.06 -4.19
C ARG A 46 3.74 23.77 -4.27
N ASP A 47 3.41 22.60 -4.80
CA ASP A 47 2.09 22.01 -4.72
C ASP A 47 2.02 21.05 -3.52
N VAL A 48 0.96 21.16 -2.74
CA VAL A 48 0.73 20.34 -1.55
C VAL A 48 -0.69 19.80 -1.53
N VAL A 49 -0.87 18.65 -0.91
CA VAL A 49 -2.19 18.06 -0.66
C VAL A 49 -2.56 18.34 0.79
N VAL A 50 -3.70 18.98 1.00
CA VAL A 50 -4.31 19.13 2.32
C VAL A 50 -5.42 18.09 2.48
N ARG A 51 -5.41 17.39 3.62
CA ARG A 51 -6.39 16.38 3.98
C ARG A 51 -6.97 16.66 5.37
N MET A 52 -8.28 16.49 5.50
CA MET A 52 -9.00 16.56 6.77
C MET A 52 -9.96 15.36 6.87
N PRO A 53 -10.19 14.80 8.06
CA PRO A 53 -11.14 13.72 8.20
C PRO A 53 -12.57 14.21 7.95
N ALA A 54 -13.38 13.43 7.24
CA ALA A 54 -14.78 13.73 7.02
C ALA A 54 -15.61 13.55 8.31
N ASP A 55 -15.19 12.60 9.15
CA ASP A 55 -15.82 12.24 10.43
C ASP A 55 -14.77 11.87 11.50
N GLU A 56 -15.25 11.49 12.70
CA GLU A 56 -14.37 11.10 13.81
C GLU A 56 -13.65 9.76 13.56
N SER A 57 -14.26 8.84 12.84
CA SER A 57 -13.67 7.53 12.54
C SER A 57 -12.44 7.66 11.63
N SER A 58 -12.53 8.50 10.60
CA SER A 58 -11.42 8.80 9.68
C SER A 58 -10.30 9.64 10.32
N ALA A 59 -10.58 10.31 11.46
CA ALA A 59 -9.56 11.07 12.19
C ALA A 59 -8.44 10.16 12.73
N ALA A 60 -8.76 8.95 13.16
CA ALA A 60 -7.78 7.98 13.63
C ALA A 60 -6.83 7.53 12.50
N ASP A 61 -7.36 7.33 11.30
CA ASP A 61 -6.58 6.92 10.13
C ASP A 61 -5.64 8.04 9.67
N LEU A 62 -6.13 9.30 9.62
CA LEU A 62 -5.27 10.42 9.27
C LEU A 62 -4.14 10.63 10.29
N ALA A 63 -4.42 10.37 11.58
CA ALA A 63 -3.40 10.38 12.62
C ALA A 63 -2.40 9.24 12.49
N ALA A 64 -2.85 8.06 12.05
CA ALA A 64 -1.98 6.92 11.77
C ALA A 64 -1.08 7.19 10.56
N GLU A 65 -1.63 7.77 9.50
CA GLU A 65 -0.87 8.16 8.31
C GLU A 65 0.22 9.19 8.65
N ALA A 66 -0.10 10.24 9.40
CA ALA A 66 0.89 11.22 9.83
C ALA A 66 2.04 10.58 10.61
N ARG A 67 1.74 9.67 11.55
CA ARG A 67 2.77 8.93 12.31
C ARG A 67 3.62 8.04 11.40
N ALA A 68 3.00 7.33 10.46
CA ALA A 68 3.69 6.48 9.50
C ALA A 68 4.66 7.31 8.63
N LEU A 69 4.20 8.44 8.10
CA LEU A 69 5.02 9.33 7.27
C LEU A 69 6.20 9.94 8.05
N HIS A 70 6.03 10.22 9.34
CA HIS A 70 7.14 10.65 10.21
C HIS A 70 8.16 9.54 10.49
N ALA A 71 7.71 8.29 10.63
CA ALA A 71 8.59 7.12 10.78
C ALA A 71 9.49 6.89 9.56
N LEU A 72 9.02 7.29 8.36
CA LEU A 72 9.77 7.21 7.11
C LEU A 72 10.76 8.37 6.99
N THR A 73 11.82 8.32 7.79
CA THR A 73 12.91 9.32 7.77
C THR A 73 13.58 9.41 6.39
N PRO A 74 14.35 10.48 6.08
CA PRO A 74 15.07 10.59 4.81
C PRO A 74 15.97 9.38 4.51
N GLY A 75 16.59 8.78 5.53
CA GLY A 75 17.39 7.57 5.37
C GLY A 75 16.56 6.35 4.97
N VAL A 76 15.35 6.21 5.51
CA VAL A 76 14.42 5.13 5.12
C VAL A 76 13.90 5.37 3.70
N ARG A 77 13.48 6.59 3.39
CA ARG A 77 12.99 6.97 2.05
C ARG A 77 14.02 6.67 0.96
N SER A 78 15.32 6.83 1.25
CA SER A 78 16.39 6.51 0.30
C SER A 78 16.56 5.01 -0.01
N LEU A 79 15.92 4.12 0.76
CA LEU A 79 15.89 2.68 0.48
C LEU A 79 14.78 2.30 -0.52
N LEU A 80 13.83 3.21 -0.78
CA LEU A 80 12.70 2.97 -1.67
C LEU A 80 13.02 3.49 -3.08
N PRO A 81 12.65 2.76 -4.14
CA PRO A 81 12.87 3.17 -5.52
C PRO A 81 11.83 4.20 -6.03
N PHE A 82 10.97 4.69 -5.17
CA PHE A 82 9.88 5.62 -5.46
C PHE A 82 9.73 6.65 -4.34
N ALA A 83 8.99 7.72 -4.60
CA ALA A 83 8.70 8.76 -3.61
C ALA A 83 7.62 8.32 -2.62
N VAL A 84 7.70 8.88 -1.41
CA VAL A 84 6.69 8.77 -0.36
C VAL A 84 6.32 10.19 0.06
N PRO A 85 5.03 10.52 0.27
CA PRO A 85 4.63 11.86 0.68
C PRO A 85 5.38 12.34 1.92
N GLU A 86 5.87 13.57 1.89
CA GLU A 86 6.52 14.19 3.04
C GLU A 86 5.53 15.10 3.78
N VAL A 87 5.52 15.02 5.11
CA VAL A 87 4.68 15.90 5.92
C VAL A 87 5.27 17.29 5.90
N VAL A 88 4.55 18.23 5.27
CA VAL A 88 4.92 19.64 5.17
C VAL A 88 4.39 20.44 6.38
N GLY A 89 3.23 20.04 6.92
CA GLY A 89 2.64 20.67 8.08
C GLY A 89 1.45 19.91 8.65
N GLU A 90 1.18 20.15 9.93
CA GLU A 90 0.04 19.60 10.64
C GLU A 90 -0.58 20.64 11.57
N SER A 91 -1.90 20.52 11.80
CA SER A 91 -2.59 21.29 12.83
C SER A 91 -3.85 20.58 13.31
N GLY A 92 -4.42 21.04 14.42
CA GLY A 92 -5.65 20.47 14.98
C GLY A 92 -5.49 19.06 15.53
N SER A 93 -6.63 18.46 15.93
CA SER A 93 -6.73 17.08 16.44
C SER A 93 -8.13 16.53 16.23
N GLY A 94 -8.32 15.20 16.32
CA GLY A 94 -9.60 14.56 16.07
C GLY A 94 -10.18 14.94 14.71
N ALA A 95 -11.46 15.19 14.63
CA ALA A 95 -12.15 15.59 13.39
C ALA A 95 -11.68 16.96 12.82
N GLN A 96 -10.89 17.73 13.57
CA GLN A 96 -10.29 18.99 13.13
C GLN A 96 -8.80 18.83 12.73
N ARG A 97 -8.28 17.61 12.68
CA ARG A 97 -6.91 17.36 12.24
C ARG A 97 -6.74 17.79 10.78
N VAL A 98 -5.65 18.49 10.53
CA VAL A 98 -5.20 18.87 9.19
C VAL A 98 -3.84 18.23 8.97
N LEU A 99 -3.71 17.50 7.90
CA LEU A 99 -2.44 16.97 7.41
C LEU A 99 -2.15 17.59 6.04
N VAL A 100 -0.97 18.22 5.93
CA VAL A 100 -0.49 18.78 4.66
C VAL A 100 0.75 18.00 4.26
N VAL A 101 0.71 17.39 3.09
CA VAL A 101 1.82 16.64 2.50
C VAL A 101 2.20 17.24 1.15
N ASP A 102 3.41 16.99 0.68
CA ASP A 102 3.80 17.34 -0.67
C ASP A 102 2.97 16.58 -1.72
N TYR A 103 2.79 17.20 -2.87
CA TYR A 103 2.11 16.57 -4.00
C TYR A 103 3.10 15.71 -4.78
N LEU A 104 2.72 14.47 -5.05
CA LEU A 104 3.48 13.57 -5.90
C LEU A 104 2.80 13.45 -7.25
N ASP A 105 3.54 13.72 -8.32
CA ASP A 105 3.07 13.56 -9.70
C ASP A 105 2.93 12.08 -10.05
N GLY A 106 1.94 11.77 -10.87
CA GLY A 106 1.69 10.42 -11.37
C GLY A 106 0.22 10.14 -11.59
N TYR A 107 -0.06 9.05 -12.28
CA TYR A 107 -1.43 8.57 -12.49
C TYR A 107 -1.69 7.26 -11.75
N ARG A 108 -2.96 6.95 -11.49
CA ARG A 108 -3.41 5.75 -10.78
C ARG A 108 -4.20 4.84 -11.71
N ILE A 109 -4.17 3.55 -11.41
CA ILE A 109 -4.98 2.56 -12.13
C ILE A 109 -5.89 1.86 -11.11
N ASP A 110 -7.18 1.86 -11.41
CA ASP A 110 -8.16 1.09 -10.64
C ASP A 110 -7.85 -0.42 -10.79
N PRO A 111 -7.95 -1.22 -9.69
CA PRO A 111 -7.70 -2.66 -9.75
C PRO A 111 -8.48 -3.39 -10.84
N ALA A 112 -9.74 -2.99 -11.06
CA ALA A 112 -10.60 -3.60 -12.09
C ALA A 112 -10.14 -3.32 -13.53
N HIS A 113 -9.32 -2.30 -13.73
CA HIS A 113 -8.79 -1.90 -15.03
C HIS A 113 -7.31 -2.21 -15.22
N LEU A 114 -6.68 -2.88 -14.25
CA LEU A 114 -5.27 -3.25 -14.34
C LEU A 114 -5.08 -4.31 -15.43
N PRO A 115 -4.34 -4.00 -16.51
CA PRO A 115 -4.16 -4.93 -17.60
C PRO A 115 -3.18 -6.04 -17.20
N LYS A 116 -3.37 -7.23 -17.78
CA LYS A 116 -2.38 -8.30 -17.71
C LYS A 116 -1.18 -8.00 -18.60
N GLY A 117 -0.06 -8.66 -18.31
CA GLY A 117 1.16 -8.60 -19.11
C GLY A 117 2.22 -7.68 -18.51
N PRO A 118 3.29 -7.41 -19.25
CA PRO A 118 4.40 -6.58 -18.79
C PRO A 118 3.97 -5.14 -18.58
N GLY A 119 4.65 -4.44 -17.66
CA GLY A 119 4.43 -3.03 -17.36
C GLY A 119 3.78 -2.83 -16.01
N TYR A 120 2.50 -2.42 -15.95
CA TYR A 120 1.82 -1.97 -14.74
C TYR A 120 1.82 -2.99 -13.59
N ALA A 121 1.36 -4.19 -13.86
CA ALA A 121 1.18 -5.22 -12.84
C ALA A 121 2.52 -5.65 -12.21
N PRO A 122 3.56 -6.00 -12.99
CA PRO A 122 4.88 -6.28 -12.42
C PRO A 122 5.51 -5.08 -11.71
N ALA A 123 5.30 -3.82 -12.18
CA ALA A 123 5.82 -2.64 -11.52
C ALA A 123 5.25 -2.46 -10.11
N ILE A 124 3.93 -2.66 -9.93
CA ILE A 124 3.28 -2.64 -8.62
C ILE A 124 3.82 -3.77 -7.73
N GLY A 125 3.97 -4.98 -8.26
CA GLY A 125 4.56 -6.10 -7.52
C GLY A 125 5.96 -5.80 -7.02
N THR A 126 6.82 -5.24 -7.87
CA THR A 126 8.18 -4.84 -7.52
C THR A 126 8.19 -3.75 -6.44
N ALA A 127 7.30 -2.76 -6.53
CA ALA A 127 7.17 -1.71 -5.51
C ALA A 127 6.73 -2.27 -4.15
N LEU A 128 5.78 -3.21 -4.13
CA LEU A 128 5.38 -3.91 -2.90
C LEU A 128 6.55 -4.69 -2.29
N ALA A 129 7.34 -5.38 -3.10
CA ALA A 129 8.53 -6.08 -2.63
C ALA A 129 9.54 -5.14 -1.98
N ALA A 130 9.73 -3.93 -2.53
CA ALA A 130 10.59 -2.91 -1.95
C ALA A 130 10.08 -2.42 -0.58
N VAL A 131 8.76 -2.23 -0.40
CA VAL A 131 8.17 -1.91 0.91
C VAL A 131 8.40 -3.04 1.90
N HIS A 132 8.11 -4.28 1.52
CA HIS A 132 8.28 -5.45 2.38
C HIS A 132 9.76 -5.77 2.69
N GLY A 133 10.69 -5.25 1.87
CA GLY A 133 12.14 -5.30 2.09
C GLY A 133 12.67 -4.30 3.12
N LEU A 134 11.86 -3.33 3.55
CA LEU A 134 12.29 -2.35 4.54
C LEU A 134 12.64 -3.02 5.89
N PRO A 135 13.65 -2.50 6.60
CA PRO A 135 14.01 -3.02 7.92
C PRO A 135 12.87 -2.86 8.93
N VAL A 136 12.46 -3.93 9.59
CA VAL A 136 11.37 -3.93 10.59
C VAL A 136 11.65 -3.02 11.80
N SER A 137 12.92 -2.65 12.03
CA SER A 137 13.30 -1.69 13.07
C SER A 137 12.66 -0.32 12.92
N ILE A 138 12.37 0.12 11.68
CA ILE A 138 11.71 1.39 11.39
C ILE A 138 10.37 1.48 12.13
N VAL A 139 9.55 0.45 11.98
CA VAL A 139 8.21 0.36 12.60
C VAL A 139 8.32 0.27 14.13
N ARG A 140 9.29 -0.50 14.65
CA ARG A 140 9.47 -0.70 16.09
C ARG A 140 9.93 0.56 16.81
N THR A 141 10.82 1.34 16.20
CA THR A 141 11.38 2.55 16.82
C THR A 141 10.31 3.60 17.04
N ASP A 142 9.38 3.75 16.11
CA ASP A 142 8.33 4.78 16.16
C ASP A 142 7.03 4.29 16.82
N GLY A 143 7.05 3.08 17.41
CA GLY A 143 5.92 2.54 18.17
C GLY A 143 4.70 2.21 17.30
N LEU A 144 4.90 2.00 16.00
CA LEU A 144 3.85 1.53 15.10
C LEU A 144 3.52 0.05 15.37
N PRO A 145 2.35 -0.45 14.91
CA PRO A 145 1.92 -1.80 15.22
C PRO A 145 2.89 -2.87 14.72
N VAL A 146 3.11 -3.89 15.54
CA VAL A 146 3.91 -5.07 15.20
C VAL A 146 3.10 -6.31 15.51
N ARG A 147 2.96 -7.20 14.55
CA ARG A 147 2.26 -8.49 14.67
C ARG A 147 3.18 -9.63 14.29
N THR A 148 3.30 -10.63 15.16
CA THR A 148 3.92 -11.91 14.81
C THR A 148 2.95 -12.77 14.00
N PRO A 149 3.42 -13.83 13.30
CA PRO A 149 2.53 -14.77 12.62
C PRO A 149 1.43 -15.35 13.53
N GLU A 150 1.78 -15.69 14.78
CA GLU A 150 0.84 -16.20 15.77
C GLU A 150 -0.23 -15.15 16.13
N GLN A 151 0.18 -13.90 16.32
CA GLN A 151 -0.75 -12.80 16.60
C GLN A 151 -1.68 -12.53 15.42
N VAL A 152 -1.17 -12.63 14.20
CA VAL A 152 -2.00 -12.48 12.99
C VAL A 152 -3.02 -13.61 12.89
N ARG A 153 -2.61 -14.86 13.14
CA ARG A 153 -3.52 -16.03 13.22
C ARG A 153 -4.61 -15.82 14.28
N ASP A 154 -4.23 -15.36 15.47
CA ASP A 154 -5.16 -15.08 16.55
C ASP A 154 -6.13 -13.94 16.21
N ASP A 155 -5.67 -12.90 15.50
CA ASP A 155 -6.53 -11.81 15.04
C ASP A 155 -7.57 -12.31 14.03
N VAL A 156 -7.19 -13.21 13.12
CA VAL A 156 -8.12 -13.87 12.20
C VAL A 156 -9.10 -14.76 12.96
N ALA A 157 -8.64 -15.58 13.90
CA ALA A 157 -9.51 -16.44 14.71
C ALA A 157 -10.57 -15.61 15.46
N ARG A 158 -10.17 -14.48 16.07
CA ARG A 158 -11.11 -13.57 16.75
C ARG A 158 -12.13 -12.94 15.79
N LEU A 159 -11.70 -12.57 14.56
CA LEU A 159 -12.63 -12.11 13.56
C LEU A 159 -13.67 -13.18 13.22
N LEU A 160 -13.24 -14.43 13.02
CA LEU A 160 -14.14 -15.54 12.73
C LEU A 160 -15.13 -15.79 13.88
N ASP A 161 -14.69 -15.72 15.13
CA ASP A 161 -15.58 -15.88 16.29
C ASP A 161 -16.64 -14.77 16.35
N ARG A 162 -16.26 -13.53 16.03
CA ARG A 162 -17.20 -12.40 15.96
C ARG A 162 -18.18 -12.56 14.80
N ALA A 163 -17.70 -12.97 13.63
CA ALA A 163 -18.55 -13.20 12.46
C ALA A 163 -19.53 -14.35 12.68
N ASP A 164 -19.08 -15.46 13.29
CA ASP A 164 -19.89 -16.61 13.69
C ASP A 164 -21.00 -16.23 14.67
N ALA A 165 -20.67 -15.38 15.66
CA ALA A 165 -21.62 -14.88 16.66
C ALA A 165 -22.79 -14.07 16.04
N THR A 166 -22.64 -13.53 14.83
CA THR A 166 -23.75 -12.87 14.11
C THR A 166 -24.80 -13.85 13.62
N GLY A 167 -24.44 -15.14 13.46
CA GLY A 167 -25.31 -16.18 12.90
C GLY A 167 -25.69 -15.95 11.43
N ARG A 168 -24.89 -15.16 10.68
CA ARG A 168 -25.17 -14.75 9.30
C ARG A 168 -24.19 -15.31 8.28
N VAL A 169 -23.07 -15.88 8.70
CA VAL A 169 -22.07 -16.45 7.80
C VAL A 169 -22.52 -17.86 7.37
N PRO A 170 -22.50 -18.20 6.07
CA PRO A 170 -22.76 -19.56 5.60
C PRO A 170 -21.82 -20.60 6.25
N ASP A 171 -22.36 -21.71 6.72
CA ASP A 171 -21.61 -22.77 7.42
C ASP A 171 -20.40 -23.26 6.61
N GLY A 172 -20.56 -23.38 5.29
CA GLY A 172 -19.48 -23.80 4.38
C GLY A 172 -18.29 -22.88 4.36
N LEU A 173 -18.53 -21.55 4.41
CA LEU A 173 -17.46 -20.54 4.50
C LEU A 173 -16.81 -20.57 5.89
N MET A 174 -17.60 -20.66 6.95
CA MET A 174 -17.06 -20.73 8.30
C MET A 174 -16.14 -21.95 8.47
N LEU A 175 -16.57 -23.13 7.98
CA LEU A 175 -15.75 -24.34 7.99
C LEU A 175 -14.47 -24.19 7.17
N ARG A 176 -14.55 -23.57 5.98
CA ARG A 176 -13.42 -23.28 5.10
C ARG A 176 -12.37 -22.40 5.78
N TRP A 177 -12.81 -21.30 6.38
CA TRP A 177 -11.92 -20.36 7.06
C TRP A 177 -11.32 -20.90 8.36
N ARG A 178 -12.11 -21.64 9.16
CA ARG A 178 -11.59 -22.32 10.37
C ARG A 178 -10.53 -23.34 10.02
N ARG A 179 -10.72 -24.13 8.94
CA ARG A 179 -9.69 -25.04 8.44
C ARG A 179 -8.41 -24.29 8.04
N ALA A 180 -8.51 -23.15 7.37
CA ALA A 180 -7.35 -22.33 7.04
C ALA A 180 -6.62 -21.83 8.31
N VAL A 181 -7.36 -21.38 9.34
CA VAL A 181 -6.77 -20.97 10.62
C VAL A 181 -6.08 -22.15 11.33
N GLU A 182 -6.61 -23.37 11.24
CA GLU A 182 -6.06 -24.57 11.85
C GLU A 182 -4.84 -25.14 11.11
N THR A 183 -4.61 -24.72 9.85
CA THR A 183 -3.48 -25.20 9.04
C THR A 183 -2.20 -24.45 9.41
N ASP A 184 -1.34 -25.07 10.22
CA ASP A 184 -0.14 -24.46 10.78
C ASP A 184 0.83 -23.95 9.69
N GLU A 185 0.92 -24.64 8.54
CA GLU A 185 1.79 -24.26 7.42
C GLU A 185 1.42 -22.90 6.86
N LEU A 186 0.13 -22.52 6.85
CA LEU A 186 -0.36 -21.25 6.35
C LEU A 186 0.21 -20.05 7.14
N TRP A 187 0.52 -20.27 8.41
CA TRP A 187 0.98 -19.23 9.34
C TRP A 187 2.49 -19.23 9.55
N ARG A 188 3.24 -20.01 8.76
CA ARG A 188 4.71 -20.03 8.78
C ARG A 188 5.28 -19.05 7.77
N PHE A 189 5.11 -17.77 8.00
CA PHE A 189 5.65 -16.70 7.17
C PHE A 189 6.62 -15.82 7.97
N GLU A 190 7.50 -15.10 7.27
CA GLU A 190 8.33 -14.07 7.87
C GLU A 190 7.57 -12.74 7.86
N ALA A 191 7.36 -12.15 9.05
CA ALA A 191 6.73 -10.85 9.16
C ALA A 191 7.60 -9.75 8.53
N ALA A 192 6.99 -8.88 7.75
CA ALA A 192 7.64 -7.79 7.04
C ALA A 192 6.99 -6.44 7.36
N VAL A 193 7.60 -5.36 6.92
CA VAL A 193 6.96 -4.06 6.87
C VAL A 193 5.86 -4.11 5.82
N VAL A 194 4.65 -3.71 6.17
CA VAL A 194 3.46 -3.75 5.28
C VAL A 194 2.74 -2.42 5.29
N LEU A 195 2.03 -2.11 4.20
CA LEU A 195 1.14 -0.95 4.08
C LEU A 195 -0.19 -1.18 4.83
N GLY A 196 -0.50 -2.43 5.17
CA GLY A 196 -1.70 -2.81 5.91
C GLY A 196 -2.94 -2.96 5.04
N GLY A 197 -2.76 -3.25 3.76
CA GLY A 197 -3.82 -3.54 2.80
C GLY A 197 -4.06 -2.46 1.77
N ALA A 198 -2.99 -1.87 1.25
CA ALA A 198 -3.04 -1.01 0.08
C ALA A 198 -3.72 -1.69 -1.12
N THR A 199 -4.25 -0.88 -2.04
CA THR A 199 -4.79 -1.33 -3.33
C THR A 199 -3.91 -0.78 -4.46
N SER A 200 -4.17 -1.17 -5.71
CA SER A 200 -3.41 -0.62 -6.85
C SER A 200 -3.49 0.90 -6.95
N SER A 201 -4.56 1.52 -6.44
CA SER A 201 -4.73 2.97 -6.43
C SER A 201 -3.81 3.72 -5.45
N ALA A 202 -3.11 3.01 -4.55
CA ALA A 202 -2.08 3.59 -3.71
C ALA A 202 -0.77 3.87 -4.48
N PHE A 203 -0.59 3.26 -5.66
CA PHE A 203 0.62 3.38 -6.47
C PHE A 203 0.45 4.44 -7.54
N LEU A 204 1.32 5.44 -7.52
CA LEU A 204 1.45 6.43 -8.58
C LEU A 204 2.39 5.91 -9.64
N LEU A 205 1.95 5.93 -10.88
CA LEU A 205 2.67 5.44 -12.04
C LEU A 205 3.08 6.61 -12.94
N SER A 206 4.17 6.43 -13.65
CA SER A 206 4.62 7.30 -14.72
C SER A 206 5.27 6.45 -15.78
N ASP A 207 5.14 6.85 -17.05
CA ASP A 207 5.80 6.18 -18.15
C ASP A 207 7.20 6.78 -18.36
N ASP A 208 8.18 5.93 -18.62
CA ASP A 208 9.50 6.37 -19.02
C ASP A 208 9.54 6.84 -20.49
N ALA A 209 10.72 7.19 -20.99
CA ALA A 209 10.89 7.68 -22.35
C ALA A 209 10.52 6.65 -23.44
N ASP A 210 10.52 5.37 -23.09
CA ASP A 210 10.15 4.26 -23.97
C ASP A 210 8.67 3.85 -23.80
N GLY A 211 7.92 4.56 -22.94
CA GLY A 211 6.52 4.30 -22.64
C GLY A 211 6.31 3.10 -21.71
N VAL A 212 7.33 2.71 -20.93
CA VAL A 212 7.23 1.64 -19.96
C VAL A 212 6.79 2.22 -18.60
N PRO A 213 5.67 1.76 -18.03
CA PRO A 213 5.20 2.26 -16.75
C PRO A 213 6.06 1.76 -15.60
N HIS A 214 6.34 2.65 -14.66
CA HIS A 214 7.01 2.34 -13.40
C HIS A 214 6.36 3.09 -12.24
N VAL A 215 6.51 2.57 -11.03
CA VAL A 215 5.97 3.22 -9.83
C VAL A 215 6.91 4.37 -9.44
N VAL A 216 6.36 5.58 -9.40
CA VAL A 216 7.09 6.81 -9.01
C VAL A 216 6.75 7.27 -7.61
N GLY A 217 5.62 6.83 -7.05
CA GLY A 217 5.19 7.18 -5.72
C GLY A 217 4.25 6.16 -5.10
N VAL A 218 4.23 6.08 -3.78
CA VAL A 218 3.28 5.25 -3.02
C VAL A 218 2.60 6.09 -1.96
N LEU A 219 1.29 5.99 -1.91
CA LEU A 219 0.38 6.69 -1.00
C LEU A 219 -0.20 5.70 0.04
N ASP A 220 -1.15 6.18 0.87
CA ASP A 220 -1.95 5.36 1.81
C ASP A 220 -1.10 4.60 2.85
N TRP A 221 -0.26 5.33 3.56
CA TRP A 221 0.63 4.79 4.59
C TRP A 221 -0.02 4.61 5.97
N ALA A 222 -1.32 4.88 6.12
CA ALA A 222 -2.03 4.80 7.40
C ALA A 222 -1.91 3.43 8.10
N GLY A 223 -1.82 2.36 7.32
CA GLY A 223 -1.67 0.99 7.82
C GLY A 223 -0.23 0.50 8.03
N LEU A 224 0.78 1.39 7.92
CA LEU A 224 2.19 1.02 8.07
C LEU A 224 2.42 0.27 9.39
N SER A 225 2.89 -0.96 9.28
CA SER A 225 3.07 -1.86 10.42
C SER A 225 4.06 -2.96 10.08
N VAL A 226 4.35 -3.83 11.06
CA VAL A 226 4.99 -5.14 10.79
C VAL A 226 3.90 -6.20 10.88
N GLY A 227 3.81 -7.04 9.85
CA GLY A 227 2.79 -8.08 9.78
C GLY A 227 3.00 -9.04 8.61
N ASP A 228 1.90 -9.61 8.13
CA ASP A 228 1.89 -10.54 7.00
C ASP A 228 1.91 -9.81 5.66
N PRO A 229 2.94 -10.02 4.81
CA PRO A 229 2.98 -9.43 3.46
C PRO A 229 1.74 -9.70 2.60
N ALA A 230 1.05 -10.82 2.83
CA ALA A 230 -0.13 -11.20 2.07
C ALA A 230 -1.29 -10.21 2.19
N VAL A 231 -1.33 -9.39 3.25
CA VAL A 231 -2.38 -8.38 3.45
C VAL A 231 -2.39 -7.32 2.34
N ASP A 232 -1.22 -6.98 1.81
CA ASP A 232 -1.06 -5.97 0.76
C ASP A 232 -1.27 -6.54 -0.65
N LEU A 233 -1.54 -7.84 -0.76
CA LEU A 233 -1.85 -8.55 -2.01
C LEU A 233 -3.32 -9.00 -2.10
N ARG A 234 -4.13 -8.80 -1.03
CA ARG A 234 -5.53 -9.24 -0.99
C ARG A 234 -6.41 -8.63 -2.08
N TRP A 235 -6.10 -7.39 -2.50
CA TRP A 235 -6.82 -6.68 -3.57
C TRP A 235 -6.72 -7.36 -4.94
N LEU A 236 -5.79 -8.30 -5.13
CA LEU A 236 -5.65 -9.06 -6.37
C LEU A 236 -6.88 -9.92 -6.68
N ALA A 237 -7.70 -10.24 -5.68
CA ALA A 237 -9.02 -10.83 -5.89
C ALA A 237 -9.92 -9.94 -6.77
N SER A 238 -9.72 -8.62 -6.77
CA SER A 238 -10.43 -7.67 -7.64
C SER A 238 -9.74 -7.43 -8.99
N ALA A 239 -8.54 -7.99 -9.20
CA ALA A 239 -7.75 -7.89 -10.42
C ALA A 239 -7.22 -9.26 -10.89
N PRO A 240 -8.10 -10.27 -11.07
CA PRO A 240 -7.65 -11.65 -11.30
C PRO A 240 -6.82 -11.82 -12.57
N LEU A 241 -7.02 -10.99 -13.59
CA LEU A 241 -6.28 -11.03 -14.84
C LEU A 241 -4.81 -10.59 -14.70
N ALA A 242 -4.53 -9.71 -13.74
CA ALA A 242 -3.21 -9.15 -13.49
C ALA A 242 -2.50 -9.82 -12.31
N ALA A 243 -3.19 -10.68 -11.55
CA ALA A 243 -2.69 -11.23 -10.30
C ALA A 243 -1.34 -11.97 -10.46
N ASP A 244 -1.21 -12.80 -11.49
CA ASP A 244 0.02 -13.56 -11.74
C ASP A 244 1.20 -12.65 -12.09
N ASP A 245 0.95 -11.58 -12.85
CA ASP A 245 1.98 -10.61 -13.22
C ASP A 245 2.44 -9.76 -12.02
N VAL A 246 1.51 -9.38 -11.11
CA VAL A 246 1.86 -8.72 -9.86
C VAL A 246 2.71 -9.64 -8.98
N HIS A 247 2.31 -10.91 -8.84
CA HIS A 247 3.10 -11.88 -8.08
C HIS A 247 4.47 -12.14 -8.71
N ALA A 248 4.58 -12.17 -10.04
CA ALA A 248 5.85 -12.31 -10.73
C ALA A 248 6.77 -11.11 -10.47
N GLY A 249 6.22 -9.88 -10.56
CA GLY A 249 6.94 -8.66 -10.21
C GLY A 249 7.38 -8.61 -8.75
N TYR A 250 6.51 -9.04 -7.84
CA TYR A 250 6.81 -9.15 -6.41
C TYR A 250 7.98 -10.12 -6.15
N ALA A 251 7.95 -11.31 -6.77
CA ALA A 251 9.02 -12.28 -6.64
C ALA A 251 10.34 -11.80 -7.25
N ALA A 252 10.29 -11.07 -8.36
CA ALA A 252 11.46 -10.53 -9.02
C ALA A 252 12.07 -9.31 -8.29
N GLY A 253 11.24 -8.53 -7.60
CA GLY A 253 11.65 -7.31 -6.89
C GLY A 253 12.17 -7.55 -5.47
N GLY A 254 12.03 -8.75 -4.92
CA GLY A 254 12.44 -9.09 -3.55
C GLY A 254 13.76 -9.84 -3.50
N ASP A 255 14.59 -9.53 -2.52
CA ASP A 255 15.82 -10.29 -2.21
C ASP A 255 15.54 -11.59 -1.43
N ARG A 256 14.28 -11.81 -1.01
CA ARG A 256 13.87 -12.98 -0.23
C ARG A 256 13.15 -13.99 -1.12
N SER A 257 13.34 -15.27 -0.82
CA SER A 257 12.51 -16.31 -1.45
C SER A 257 11.05 -16.06 -1.11
N PRO A 258 10.15 -16.04 -2.11
CA PRO A 258 8.73 -15.88 -1.85
C PRO A 258 8.23 -17.00 -0.93
N ASP A 259 7.40 -16.61 0.02
CA ASP A 259 6.66 -17.54 0.85
C ASP A 259 5.70 -18.39 -0.02
N PRO A 260 5.77 -19.70 0.05
CA PRO A 260 5.00 -20.58 -0.83
C PRO A 260 3.47 -20.44 -0.67
N LEU A 261 2.99 -19.99 0.51
CA LEU A 261 1.56 -19.84 0.80
C LEU A 261 1.12 -18.36 0.89
N LEU A 262 1.90 -17.46 0.31
CA LEU A 262 1.58 -16.02 0.24
C LEU A 262 0.24 -15.76 -0.49
N ARG A 263 0.00 -16.48 -1.61
CA ARG A 263 -1.21 -16.34 -2.43
C ARG A 263 -2.44 -16.84 -1.70
N GLU A 264 -2.31 -17.95 -1.01
CA GLU A 264 -3.38 -18.58 -0.23
C GLU A 264 -3.83 -17.66 0.92
N ARG A 265 -2.87 -17.04 1.62
CA ARG A 265 -3.20 -16.06 2.66
C ARG A 265 -3.80 -14.77 2.09
N ALA A 266 -3.27 -14.26 0.96
CA ALA A 266 -3.85 -13.10 0.29
C ALA A 266 -5.32 -13.35 -0.11
N ARG A 267 -5.61 -14.56 -0.63
CA ARG A 267 -6.97 -15.00 -0.93
C ARG A 267 -7.85 -15.10 0.32
N LEU A 268 -7.34 -15.69 1.39
CA LEU A 268 -8.04 -15.73 2.68
C LEU A 268 -8.41 -14.33 3.15
N TYR A 269 -7.46 -13.39 3.12
CA TYR A 269 -7.73 -12.00 3.53
C TYR A 269 -8.77 -11.31 2.66
N ALA A 270 -8.77 -11.58 1.35
CA ALA A 270 -9.79 -11.04 0.44
C ALA A 270 -11.19 -11.57 0.80
N GLU A 271 -11.32 -12.87 1.09
CA GLU A 271 -12.59 -13.47 1.51
C GLU A 271 -13.05 -12.91 2.87
N LEU A 272 -12.12 -12.68 3.80
CA LEU A 272 -12.41 -12.16 5.13
C LEU A 272 -12.83 -10.67 5.16
N GLU A 273 -12.63 -9.91 4.06
CA GLU A 273 -13.15 -8.54 3.98
C GLU A 273 -14.69 -8.51 4.13
N PHE A 274 -15.40 -9.48 3.56
CA PHE A 274 -16.85 -9.57 3.71
C PHE A 274 -17.26 -9.90 5.14
N ALA A 275 -16.47 -10.73 5.84
CA ALA A 275 -16.69 -11.01 7.26
C ALA A 275 -16.45 -9.75 8.14
N ARG A 276 -15.45 -8.94 7.80
CA ARG A 276 -15.21 -7.64 8.47
C ARG A 276 -16.37 -6.68 8.27
N TRP A 277 -16.89 -6.61 7.05
CA TRP A 277 -18.06 -5.79 6.72
C TRP A 277 -19.29 -6.22 7.50
N LEU A 278 -19.55 -7.52 7.54
CA LEU A 278 -20.66 -8.08 8.35
C LEU A 278 -20.53 -7.69 9.82
N VAL A 279 -19.34 -7.88 10.39
CA VAL A 279 -19.08 -7.56 11.80
C VAL A 279 -19.21 -6.07 12.06
N HIS A 280 -18.71 -5.22 11.17
CA HIS A 280 -18.85 -3.77 11.27
C HIS A 280 -20.31 -3.33 11.27
N GLY A 281 -21.09 -3.72 10.25
CA GLY A 281 -22.50 -3.38 10.18
C GLY A 281 -23.31 -3.90 11.37
N TYR A 282 -22.91 -5.08 11.91
CA TYR A 282 -23.57 -5.65 13.10
C TYR A 282 -23.25 -4.84 14.36
N ASP A 283 -22.01 -4.41 14.56
CA ASP A 283 -21.58 -3.63 15.72
C ASP A 283 -22.17 -2.21 15.71
N GLU A 284 -22.26 -1.58 14.56
CA GLU A 284 -22.83 -0.23 14.39
C GLU A 284 -24.37 -0.25 14.30
N GLY A 285 -24.97 -1.44 14.17
CA GLY A 285 -26.44 -1.59 14.05
C GLY A 285 -26.98 -1.18 12.68
N GLU A 286 -26.12 -1.18 11.65
CA GLU A 286 -26.45 -0.80 10.27
C GLU A 286 -27.04 -2.00 9.50
N SER A 287 -28.37 -2.10 9.49
CA SER A 287 -29.08 -3.26 8.92
C SER A 287 -28.79 -3.45 7.41
N ASP A 288 -28.60 -2.38 6.67
CA ASP A 288 -28.38 -2.40 5.23
C ASP A 288 -26.98 -2.90 4.90
N VAL A 289 -25.97 -2.44 5.64
CA VAL A 289 -24.59 -2.96 5.56
C VAL A 289 -24.54 -4.46 5.89
N VAL A 290 -25.30 -4.90 6.91
CA VAL A 290 -25.42 -6.32 7.24
C VAL A 290 -26.08 -7.11 6.10
N ALA A 291 -27.14 -6.58 5.49
CA ALA A 291 -27.83 -7.26 4.38
C ALA A 291 -26.92 -7.39 3.15
N ASP A 292 -26.21 -6.34 2.79
CA ASP A 292 -25.24 -6.35 1.69
C ASP A 292 -24.09 -7.33 1.95
N ALA A 293 -23.53 -7.31 3.16
CA ALA A 293 -22.46 -8.24 3.55
C ALA A 293 -22.93 -9.71 3.45
N VAL A 294 -24.16 -10.03 3.90
CA VAL A 294 -24.74 -11.36 3.79
C VAL A 294 -24.90 -11.78 2.34
N ALA A 295 -25.42 -10.90 1.46
CA ALA A 295 -25.56 -11.21 0.04
C ALA A 295 -24.20 -11.51 -0.63
N LEU A 296 -23.15 -10.77 -0.27
CA LEU A 296 -21.80 -11.01 -0.75
C LEU A 296 -21.20 -12.31 -0.21
N LEU A 297 -21.48 -12.65 1.06
CA LEU A 297 -21.05 -13.92 1.67
C LEU A 297 -21.75 -15.12 1.03
N ASP A 298 -23.03 -15.02 0.70
CA ASP A 298 -23.77 -16.07 0.00
C ASP A 298 -23.21 -16.29 -1.40
N ALA A 299 -22.94 -15.20 -2.14
CA ALA A 299 -22.32 -15.28 -3.47
C ALA A 299 -20.89 -15.88 -3.41
N LEU A 300 -20.11 -15.51 -2.39
CA LEU A 300 -18.79 -16.09 -2.16
C LEU A 300 -18.90 -17.60 -1.85
N ALA A 301 -19.84 -18.01 -0.98
CA ALA A 301 -20.05 -19.41 -0.62
C ALA A 301 -20.35 -20.26 -1.86
N ASP A 302 -21.16 -19.73 -2.78
CA ASP A 302 -21.48 -20.42 -4.03
C ASP A 302 -20.25 -20.50 -4.96
N GLY A 303 -19.46 -19.45 -5.04
CA GLY A 303 -18.27 -19.36 -5.90
C GLY A 303 -17.10 -20.25 -5.44
N VAL A 304 -16.98 -20.51 -4.15
CA VAL A 304 -15.86 -21.32 -3.59
C VAL A 304 -16.28 -22.73 -3.17
N ARG A 305 -17.45 -23.17 -3.60
CA ARG A 305 -17.99 -24.49 -3.23
C ARG A 305 -17.06 -25.63 -3.63
N GLY A 306 -16.59 -26.40 -2.63
CA GLY A 306 -15.68 -27.53 -2.87
C GLY A 306 -14.22 -27.15 -3.09
N ASP A 307 -13.88 -25.85 -3.01
CA ASP A 307 -12.51 -25.38 -3.06
C ASP A 307 -11.96 -25.14 -1.63
N HIS A 308 -10.66 -25.26 -1.45
CA HIS A 308 -9.95 -25.06 -0.18
C HIS A 308 -8.94 -23.90 -0.31
N ILE A 309 -8.77 -23.12 0.77
CA ILE A 309 -7.74 -22.04 0.80
C ILE A 309 -6.36 -22.67 0.60
N VAL A 310 -6.05 -23.67 1.40
CA VAL A 310 -4.82 -24.46 1.24
C VAL A 310 -5.22 -25.73 0.53
N PRO A 311 -4.68 -26.01 -0.66
CA PRO A 311 -4.90 -27.28 -1.35
C PRO A 311 -4.53 -28.42 -0.39
N ASP A 312 -5.34 -29.47 -0.32
CA ASP A 312 -4.97 -30.67 0.42
C ASP A 312 -3.61 -31.10 -0.15
N SER A 313 -2.54 -31.08 0.64
CA SER A 313 -1.19 -31.42 0.24
C SER A 313 -1.02 -32.96 0.06
N ARG A 314 -1.92 -33.52 -0.70
CA ARG A 314 -1.71 -34.66 -1.55
C ARG A 314 -1.25 -34.17 -2.93
N ALA A 315 -0.25 -33.25 -2.97
CA ALA A 315 0.74 -33.37 -4.03
C ALA A 315 1.36 -34.73 -3.75
N ASP A 316 0.76 -35.69 -4.37
CA ASP A 316 1.07 -37.09 -4.25
C ASP A 316 2.58 -37.20 -4.40
N ILE A 317 3.23 -37.98 -3.53
CA ILE A 317 4.60 -38.42 -3.76
C ILE A 317 4.71 -38.91 -5.23
N ASP A 318 3.63 -39.43 -5.80
CA ASP A 318 3.49 -39.80 -7.20
C ASP A 318 3.56 -38.60 -8.16
N ASP A 319 3.02 -37.42 -7.86
CA ASP A 319 3.15 -36.21 -8.69
C ASP A 319 4.55 -35.61 -8.59
N ALA A 320 5.16 -35.64 -7.42
CA ALA A 320 6.55 -35.21 -7.23
C ALA A 320 7.51 -36.22 -7.96
N MET A 321 7.24 -37.50 -7.90
CA MET A 321 7.98 -38.50 -8.65
C MET A 321 7.76 -38.35 -10.18
N ALA A 322 6.56 -38.07 -10.65
CA ALA A 322 6.26 -37.78 -12.04
C ALA A 322 6.94 -36.50 -12.55
N LEU A 323 7.15 -35.50 -11.69
CA LEU A 323 7.93 -34.31 -12.00
C LEU A 323 9.44 -34.63 -12.09
N VAL A 324 9.96 -35.48 -11.21
CA VAL A 324 11.35 -35.93 -11.25
C VAL A 324 11.59 -36.80 -12.49
N GLU A 325 10.61 -37.66 -12.90
CA GLU A 325 10.70 -38.46 -14.11
C GLU A 325 10.63 -37.62 -15.41
N ARG A 326 10.06 -36.42 -15.36
CA ARG A 326 10.03 -35.45 -16.48
C ARG A 326 11.29 -34.65 -16.66
N VAL A 327 12.22 -34.67 -15.67
CA VAL A 327 13.54 -34.06 -15.85
C VAL A 327 14.29 -34.90 -16.90
N PRO A 328 14.62 -34.34 -18.09
CA PRO A 328 15.39 -35.10 -19.08
C PRO A 328 16.68 -35.55 -18.40
N PRO A 329 17.14 -36.79 -18.62
CA PRO A 329 18.43 -37.22 -18.15
C PRO A 329 19.46 -36.27 -18.73
N THR A 330 19.92 -35.31 -17.93
CA THR A 330 21.05 -34.46 -18.29
C THR A 330 22.19 -35.44 -18.52
N ALA A 331 22.74 -35.48 -19.75
CA ALA A 331 23.90 -36.27 -20.03
C ALA A 331 24.96 -35.86 -19.00
N VAL A 332 25.15 -36.69 -17.99
CA VAL A 332 26.17 -36.49 -16.99
C VAL A 332 27.47 -36.75 -17.71
N THR A 333 28.08 -35.70 -18.23
CA THR A 333 29.51 -35.76 -18.53
C THR A 333 30.15 -36.12 -17.20
N PRO A 334 30.93 -37.23 -17.12
CA PRO A 334 31.57 -37.55 -15.85
C PRO A 334 32.43 -36.37 -15.47
N ILE A 335 32.00 -35.63 -14.44
CA ILE A 335 32.82 -34.63 -13.81
C ILE A 335 33.91 -35.46 -13.14
N ASP A 336 35.13 -35.24 -13.56
CA ASP A 336 36.32 -35.75 -12.91
C ASP A 336 36.30 -35.16 -11.48
N THR A 337 35.88 -36.00 -10.53
CA THR A 337 35.85 -35.63 -9.11
C THR A 337 37.23 -35.77 -8.44
N SER A 338 38.29 -35.82 -9.20
CA SER A 338 39.63 -35.54 -8.67
C SER A 338 39.78 -34.02 -8.42
N ILE A 339 38.85 -33.43 -7.66
CA ILE A 339 39.10 -32.16 -7.01
C ILE A 339 40.13 -32.48 -5.94
N GLN A 340 41.37 -32.29 -6.33
CA GLN A 340 42.49 -32.06 -5.46
C GLN A 340 42.01 -31.02 -4.46
N THR A 341 41.90 -31.40 -3.19
CA THR A 341 41.73 -30.48 -2.09
C THR A 341 42.97 -29.60 -2.14
N ASP A 342 42.89 -28.45 -2.80
CA ASP A 342 43.94 -27.46 -2.73
C ASP A 342 44.12 -27.14 -1.24
N ALA A 343 45.18 -27.68 -0.68
CA ALA A 343 45.61 -27.33 0.65
C ALA A 343 45.72 -25.80 0.67
N TYR A 344 44.99 -25.17 1.58
CA TYR A 344 45.10 -23.74 1.84
C TYR A 344 46.60 -23.41 1.93
N ASP A 345 47.05 -22.51 1.03
CA ASP A 345 48.43 -22.05 1.07
C ASP A 345 48.65 -21.33 2.42
N PRO A 346 49.49 -21.89 3.31
CA PRO A 346 49.72 -21.32 4.64
C PRO A 346 50.28 -19.90 4.59
N GLU A 347 51.02 -19.56 3.50
CA GLU A 347 51.56 -18.22 3.30
C GLU A 347 50.47 -17.22 2.95
N ALA A 348 49.50 -17.57 2.07
CA ALA A 348 48.39 -16.72 1.73
C ALA A 348 47.48 -16.46 2.94
N MET A 349 47.21 -17.45 3.74
CA MET A 349 46.45 -17.32 5.00
C MET A 349 47.20 -16.46 6.03
N SER A 350 48.52 -16.60 6.12
CA SER A 350 49.34 -15.79 6.99
C SER A 350 49.35 -14.31 6.61
N LEU A 351 49.40 -14.01 5.30
CA LEU A 351 49.32 -12.64 4.79
C LEU A 351 47.92 -12.01 5.01
N TYR A 352 46.86 -12.79 4.87
CA TYR A 352 45.51 -12.34 5.16
C TYR A 352 45.32 -11.96 6.63
N LEU A 353 45.75 -12.84 7.54
CA LEU A 353 45.71 -12.60 9.01
C LEU A 353 46.62 -11.45 9.45
N ALA A 354 47.74 -11.19 8.76
CA ALA A 354 48.59 -10.05 9.02
C ALA A 354 47.90 -8.74 8.60
N ALA A 355 47.27 -8.72 7.40
CA ALA A 355 46.52 -7.55 6.90
C ALA A 355 45.27 -7.23 7.77
N GLU A 356 44.65 -8.23 8.38
CA GLU A 356 43.52 -8.02 9.29
C GLU A 356 43.97 -7.39 10.62
N ARG A 357 45.09 -7.86 11.19
CA ARG A 357 45.69 -7.26 12.37
C ARG A 357 46.16 -5.82 12.16
N ASP A 358 46.70 -5.50 10.98
CA ASP A 358 47.11 -4.13 10.64
C ASP A 358 45.89 -3.20 10.50
N ARG A 359 44.74 -3.71 10.03
CA ARG A 359 43.48 -2.95 10.00
C ARG A 359 42.93 -2.68 11.40
N GLU A 360 42.97 -3.68 12.29
CA GLU A 360 42.54 -3.52 13.69
C GLU A 360 43.42 -2.51 14.43
N ALA A 361 44.74 -2.62 14.26
CA ALA A 361 45.71 -1.69 14.87
C ALA A 361 45.53 -0.24 14.36
N ASN A 362 45.25 -0.06 13.06
CA ASN A 362 44.97 1.26 12.50
C ASN A 362 43.63 1.83 12.96
N ALA A 363 42.60 0.98 13.15
CA ALA A 363 41.32 1.38 13.71
C ALA A 363 41.43 1.82 15.19
N GLU A 364 42.22 1.09 15.99
CA GLU A 364 42.53 1.45 17.37
C GLU A 364 43.30 2.75 17.47
N ALA A 365 44.35 2.95 16.64
CA ALA A 365 45.10 4.18 16.58
C ALA A 365 44.27 5.40 16.14
N LEU A 366 43.34 5.21 15.24
CA LEU A 366 42.39 6.24 14.82
C LEU A 366 41.40 6.61 15.94
N ALA A 367 40.89 5.60 16.66
CA ALA A 367 40.02 5.81 17.81
C ALA A 367 40.74 6.55 18.96
N GLU A 368 42.01 6.25 19.19
CA GLU A 368 42.83 6.90 20.21
C GLU A 368 43.19 8.35 19.80
N ALA A 369 43.43 8.60 18.50
CA ALA A 369 43.66 9.94 17.97
C ALA A 369 42.40 10.80 18.09
N LEU A 370 41.20 10.25 17.83
CA LEU A 370 39.92 10.95 18.00
C LEU A 370 39.55 11.20 19.47
N ALA A 371 40.05 10.39 20.39
CA ALA A 371 39.82 10.58 21.81
C ALA A 371 40.81 11.59 22.46
N SER A 372 41.84 11.98 21.73
CA SER A 372 42.95 12.81 22.24
C SER A 372 42.88 14.28 21.84
N ASP A 373 41.84 14.70 21.10
CA ASP A 373 41.67 16.11 20.70
C ASP A 373 41.18 16.94 21.90
N PRO A 374 41.92 17.98 22.33
CA PRO A 374 41.48 18.85 23.40
C PRO A 374 40.35 19.74 22.92
N VAL A 375 39.30 19.80 23.73
CA VAL A 375 38.18 20.72 23.64
C VAL A 375 38.69 22.14 23.32
N MET A 376 38.49 22.62 22.13
CA MET A 376 38.72 24.01 21.76
C MET A 376 37.55 24.83 22.24
N ASP A 377 37.86 25.81 23.08
CA ASP A 377 36.98 26.83 23.64
C ASP A 377 36.27 27.60 22.54
N ALA A 378 34.96 27.71 22.66
CA ALA A 378 34.09 28.53 21.83
C ALA A 378 34.23 30.01 22.24
N ASP A 379 35.18 30.72 21.70
CA ASP A 379 35.12 32.19 21.63
C ASP A 379 36.09 32.73 20.55
N SER A 380 35.64 32.80 19.32
CA SER A 380 36.22 33.62 18.26
C SER A 380 35.22 33.81 17.13
N THR A 381 34.42 34.87 17.23
CA THR A 381 33.66 35.42 16.12
C THR A 381 34.61 36.13 15.17
N ASP A 382 35.00 35.51 14.08
CA ASP A 382 35.55 36.21 12.91
C ASP A 382 34.54 36.21 11.79
N ALA A 383 34.13 37.45 11.45
CA ALA A 383 33.16 37.76 10.42
C ALA A 383 33.70 37.41 9.04
N PHE A 384 32.99 36.58 8.30
CA PHE A 384 33.21 36.42 6.87
C PHE A 384 32.55 37.57 6.09
N ASP A 385 33.39 38.32 5.42
CA ASP A 385 33.05 39.42 4.50
C ASP A 385 32.42 38.86 3.22
N LEU A 386 31.12 39.11 3.00
CA LEU A 386 30.36 38.76 1.78
C LEU A 386 30.10 39.99 0.89
N SER A 387 31.06 40.84 0.70
CA SER A 387 31.00 41.93 -0.28
C SER A 387 31.40 41.49 -1.68
N GLY A 388 30.59 40.67 -2.33
CA GLY A 388 30.91 40.17 -3.68
C GLY A 388 29.75 39.55 -4.46
N LEU A 389 28.49 39.81 -4.10
CA LEU A 389 27.33 39.33 -4.87
C LEU A 389 26.50 40.51 -5.40
N ARG A 390 26.33 40.46 -6.65
CA ARG A 390 25.75 41.34 -7.66
C ARG A 390 24.37 41.89 -7.33
N ASP A 391 24.11 43.12 -7.77
CA ASP A 391 22.90 43.92 -7.81
C ASP A 391 21.65 43.15 -8.27
N PRO A 392 20.50 43.31 -7.60
CA PRO A 392 19.21 42.85 -8.10
C PRO A 392 18.37 44.03 -8.63
N ASP A 393 18.69 44.52 -9.82
CA ASP A 393 17.81 45.43 -10.56
C ASP A 393 17.63 44.94 -11.99
N GLU A 394 16.72 43.99 -12.20
CA GLU A 394 15.97 43.83 -13.44
C GLU A 394 14.51 43.46 -13.12
N PRO A 395 13.52 44.23 -13.57
CA PRO A 395 12.11 43.93 -13.33
C PRO A 395 11.61 42.90 -14.34
N GLY A 396 11.53 41.64 -13.91
CA GLY A 396 10.80 40.60 -14.60
C GLY A 396 9.31 40.75 -14.36
N ALA A 397 8.57 41.22 -15.34
CA ALA A 397 7.12 41.34 -15.30
C ALA A 397 6.46 39.98 -15.07
N THR A 398 5.75 39.83 -13.95
CA THR A 398 4.77 38.78 -13.72
C THR A 398 3.55 39.07 -14.57
N ALA A 399 3.37 38.29 -15.66
CA ALA A 399 2.10 38.29 -16.39
C ALA A 399 1.03 37.55 -15.56
N PRO A 400 -0.19 38.10 -15.47
CA PRO A 400 -1.31 37.38 -14.83
C PRO A 400 -1.65 36.14 -15.64
N ILE A 401 -1.89 35.03 -14.94
CA ILE A 401 -2.42 33.81 -15.55
C ILE A 401 -3.83 34.10 -16.03
N ASP A 402 -4.05 34.02 -17.35
CA ASP A 402 -5.34 34.17 -18.00
C ASP A 402 -6.22 32.96 -17.67
N LEU A 403 -7.26 33.16 -16.84
CA LEU A 403 -8.25 32.15 -16.43
C LEU A 403 -9.44 32.04 -17.40
N ASP A 404 -9.46 32.77 -18.51
CA ASP A 404 -10.60 32.81 -19.45
C ASP A 404 -10.75 31.55 -20.33
N GLY A 405 -9.85 30.56 -20.21
CA GLY A 405 -9.91 29.30 -20.95
C GLY A 405 -10.53 28.13 -20.22
N TRP A 406 -10.91 28.26 -18.94
CA TRP A 406 -11.40 27.15 -18.12
C TRP A 406 -12.94 27.21 -18.01
N THR A 407 -13.62 26.76 -19.08
CA THR A 407 -15.07 26.55 -19.03
C THR A 407 -15.35 25.16 -18.46
N GLY A 408 -15.77 25.11 -17.20
CA GLY A 408 -16.46 23.96 -16.63
C GLY A 408 -17.77 23.66 -17.38
N PRO A 409 -18.30 22.44 -17.30
CA PRO A 409 -19.49 22.05 -18.08
C PRO A 409 -20.68 22.95 -17.69
N ARG A 410 -21.27 23.57 -18.73
CA ARG A 410 -22.46 24.40 -18.61
C ARG A 410 -23.66 23.50 -18.39
N ASP A 411 -24.48 23.87 -17.42
CA ASP A 411 -25.82 23.34 -17.20
C ASP A 411 -26.67 23.38 -18.49
N ALA A 412 -27.20 22.23 -18.90
CA ALA A 412 -28.24 22.15 -19.91
C ALA A 412 -29.62 22.44 -19.28
N PRO A 413 -30.53 23.13 -19.98
CA PRO A 413 -31.84 23.49 -19.42
C PRO A 413 -32.75 22.27 -19.25
N LYS A 414 -33.40 22.21 -18.08
CA LYS A 414 -34.44 21.24 -17.72
C LYS A 414 -35.73 21.52 -18.56
N GLU A 415 -36.21 20.50 -19.24
CA GLU A 415 -37.63 20.45 -19.67
C GLU A 415 -38.50 19.85 -18.56
N PRO A 416 -39.75 20.28 -18.38
CA PRO A 416 -40.63 19.84 -17.32
C PRO A 416 -41.54 18.69 -17.76
N GLY A 417 -41.67 17.66 -16.94
CA GLY A 417 -42.77 16.69 -16.97
C GLY A 417 -42.37 15.26 -16.73
N ASP A 418 -42.52 14.79 -15.52
CA ASP A 418 -43.39 13.70 -15.08
C ASP A 418 -43.07 13.39 -13.60
N ASP A 419 -44.15 13.28 -12.81
CA ASP A 419 -44.12 12.96 -11.39
C ASP A 419 -43.65 11.50 -11.16
N GLU A 420 -42.37 11.29 -10.94
CA GLU A 420 -41.83 10.12 -10.24
C GLU A 420 -41.16 10.61 -8.94
N GLN A 421 -41.57 10.02 -7.84
CA GLN A 421 -40.97 10.29 -6.53
C GLN A 421 -39.46 10.01 -6.62
N PRO A 422 -38.58 10.90 -6.12
CA PRO A 422 -37.16 10.65 -6.14
C PRO A 422 -36.88 9.52 -5.16
N MET A 423 -36.30 8.42 -5.68
CA MET A 423 -35.54 7.49 -4.86
C MET A 423 -34.37 8.28 -4.25
N ASP A 424 -34.10 8.07 -2.97
CA ASP A 424 -32.98 8.70 -2.26
C ASP A 424 -31.67 8.42 -3.02
N ASP A 425 -30.87 9.45 -3.25
CA ASP A 425 -29.58 9.36 -3.94
C ASP A 425 -28.66 8.29 -3.30
N ASP A 426 -28.83 8.04 -2.00
CA ASP A 426 -28.13 7.02 -1.23
C ASP A 426 -28.51 5.58 -1.63
N GLU A 427 -29.78 5.29 -1.96
CA GLU A 427 -30.23 3.99 -2.47
C GLU A 427 -29.69 3.68 -3.87
N GLU A 428 -29.60 4.69 -4.73
CA GLU A 428 -29.00 4.52 -6.06
C GLU A 428 -27.48 4.28 -5.99
N GLU A 429 -26.80 4.89 -5.05
CA GLU A 429 -25.35 4.73 -4.86
C GLU A 429 -25.03 3.36 -4.25
N ALA A 430 -25.80 2.90 -3.27
CA ALA A 430 -25.71 1.55 -2.70
C ALA A 430 -25.98 0.46 -3.76
N ALA A 431 -27.03 0.63 -4.57
CA ALA A 431 -27.35 -0.28 -5.68
C ALA A 431 -26.29 -0.26 -6.80
N ARG A 432 -25.60 0.87 -7.01
CA ARG A 432 -24.47 0.99 -7.94
C ARG A 432 -23.23 0.31 -7.40
N ALA A 433 -22.94 0.46 -6.09
CA ALA A 433 -21.83 -0.20 -5.42
C ALA A 433 -22.01 -1.73 -5.38
N SER A 434 -23.21 -2.21 -5.06
CA SER A 434 -23.55 -3.65 -5.08
C SER A 434 -23.41 -4.26 -6.47
N ARG A 435 -23.91 -3.59 -7.51
CA ARG A 435 -23.73 -4.03 -8.91
C ARG A 435 -22.26 -4.00 -9.38
N ALA A 436 -21.46 -3.05 -8.88
CA ALA A 436 -20.04 -2.99 -9.17
C ALA A 436 -19.27 -4.13 -8.48
N ALA A 437 -19.65 -4.46 -7.24
CA ALA A 437 -19.11 -5.60 -6.51
C ALA A 437 -19.43 -6.94 -7.20
N LEU A 438 -20.68 -7.17 -7.58
CA LEU A 438 -21.10 -8.38 -8.30
C LEU A 438 -20.40 -8.56 -9.65
N ARG A 439 -20.20 -7.48 -10.41
CA ARG A 439 -19.41 -7.53 -11.67
C ARG A 439 -17.92 -7.84 -11.42
N ARG A 440 -17.36 -7.39 -10.31
CA ARG A 440 -15.98 -7.69 -9.91
C ARG A 440 -15.73 -9.19 -9.70
N TRP A 441 -16.74 -9.90 -9.26
CA TRP A 441 -16.63 -11.35 -8.98
C TRP A 441 -17.08 -12.25 -10.12
N GLY A 442 -17.35 -11.70 -11.33
CA GLY A 442 -17.67 -12.47 -12.53
C GLY A 442 -19.04 -13.17 -12.49
N VAL A 443 -19.95 -12.72 -11.62
CA VAL A 443 -21.34 -13.18 -11.62
C VAL A 443 -22.06 -12.44 -12.75
N SER A 444 -22.15 -13.06 -13.94
CA SER A 444 -22.92 -12.56 -15.07
C SER A 444 -24.40 -12.73 -14.76
N ASP A 445 -25.19 -11.68 -14.97
CA ASP A 445 -26.65 -11.66 -14.85
C ASP A 445 -27.31 -12.39 -16.06
N GLU A 446 -27.00 -13.68 -16.23
CA GLU A 446 -27.57 -14.54 -17.29
C GLU A 446 -28.68 -15.49 -16.81
N GLY A 447 -29.20 -15.28 -15.58
CA GLY A 447 -30.17 -16.19 -14.92
C GLY A 447 -31.65 -15.81 -15.00
N THR A 448 -32.05 -14.68 -15.59
CA THR A 448 -33.46 -14.25 -15.50
C THR A 448 -34.06 -13.83 -16.87
N ARG A 449 -33.96 -14.72 -17.87
CA ARG A 449 -34.82 -14.65 -19.08
C ARG A 449 -35.04 -16.05 -19.65
N ALA A 450 -35.88 -16.85 -18.99
CA ALA A 450 -36.55 -17.97 -19.65
C ALA A 450 -37.82 -18.32 -18.84
N GLY A 451 -38.99 -17.86 -19.30
CA GLY A 451 -40.24 -18.39 -18.77
C GLY A 451 -41.44 -17.47 -18.87
N THR A 452 -41.75 -16.98 -20.05
CA THR A 452 -43.14 -16.66 -20.47
C THR A 452 -43.23 -16.66 -21.99
N ASP A 453 -43.52 -17.83 -22.54
CA ASP A 453 -44.37 -18.00 -23.72
C ASP A 453 -44.62 -19.51 -23.87
N GLY A 454 -45.93 -19.88 -23.67
CA GLY A 454 -46.45 -21.22 -23.91
C GLY A 454 -47.82 -21.37 -23.24
#